data_ca6891fc733cf32c65a73bb7b5f04743
#
_entry.id   ca6891fc733cf32c65a73bb7b5f04743
#
_cell.length_a   1.000
_cell.length_b   1.000
_cell.length_c   1.000
_cell.angle_alpha   90.00
_cell.angle_beta   90.00
_cell.angle_gamma   90.00
#
_symmetry.space_group_name_H-M   'P 1'
#
loop_
_entity.id
_entity.type
_entity.pdbx_description
1 polymer ?
#
loop_
_entity_poly.entity_id
_entity_poly.type
_entity_poly.pdbx_seq_one_letter_code
_entity_poly.pdbx_strand_id
1 'polypeptide(L)'
;IADLGGLRLALRALKATDGFNSTGLIDGFTPVQRFFLSWAQCWRQNITQERSLQLLTIDPHGPNELRCNGPLSNMPEFHEEFGVQETDPMYKPEPMRVNIW
;
A
#
# COMPACT_ATOMS: atom_id res chain seq x y z
N ILE A 1 6.43 -2.82 9.27
CA ILE A 1 5.46 -3.63 10.06
C ILE A 1 4.27 -2.76 10.45
N ALA A 2 4.46 -1.63 11.12
CA ALA A 2 3.37 -0.76 11.56
C ALA A 2 2.48 -0.26 10.41
N ASP A 3 3.08 0.17 9.31
CA ASP A 3 2.35 0.61 8.11
C ASP A 3 1.46 -0.51 7.54
N LEU A 4 1.96 -1.75 7.49
CA LEU A 4 1.18 -2.90 7.03
C LEU A 4 0.00 -3.21 7.96
N GLY A 5 0.23 -3.22 9.26
CA GLY A 5 -0.84 -3.42 10.25
C GLY A 5 -1.91 -2.33 10.17
N GLY A 6 -1.50 -1.07 10.11
CA GLY A 6 -2.39 0.08 9.95
C GLY A 6 -3.25 0.00 8.69
N LEU A 7 -2.64 -0.33 7.54
CA LEU A 7 -3.36 -0.51 6.28
C LEU A 7 -4.41 -1.63 6.35
N ARG A 8 -4.08 -2.77 6.94
CA ARG A 8 -5.03 -3.88 7.11
C ARG A 8 -6.23 -3.49 7.96
N LEU A 9 -5.99 -2.81 9.08
CA LEU A 9 -7.07 -2.33 9.94
C LEU A 9 -7.93 -1.29 9.23
N ALA A 10 -7.31 -0.32 8.54
CA ALA A 10 -8.03 0.70 7.79
C ALA A 10 -8.86 0.12 6.63
N LEU A 11 -8.33 -0.88 5.91
CA LEU A 11 -9.07 -1.55 4.84
C LEU A 11 -10.27 -2.35 5.40
N ARG A 12 -10.11 -3.02 6.54
CA ARG A 12 -11.22 -3.68 7.24
C ARG A 12 -12.30 -2.69 7.64
N ALA A 13 -11.90 -1.54 8.19
CA ALA A 13 -12.83 -0.48 8.57
C ALA A 13 -13.57 0.06 7.34
N LEU A 14 -12.88 0.31 6.22
CA LEU A 14 -13.51 0.72 4.96
C LEU A 14 -14.56 -0.30 4.50
N LYS A 15 -14.20 -1.60 4.49
CA LYS A 15 -15.11 -2.67 4.06
C LYS A 15 -16.33 -2.83 4.99
N ALA A 16 -16.22 -2.38 6.24
CA ALA A 16 -17.31 -2.41 7.22
C ALA A 16 -18.22 -1.17 7.20
N THR A 17 -17.91 -0.17 6.36
CA THR A 17 -18.77 1.02 6.25
C THR A 17 -20.08 0.72 5.57
N ASP A 18 -21.15 1.37 6.02
CA ASP A 18 -22.46 1.32 5.36
C ASP A 18 -22.32 1.80 3.90
N GLY A 19 -22.90 1.03 3.00
CA GLY A 19 -22.85 1.36 1.58
C GLY A 19 -21.56 0.99 0.84
N PHE A 20 -20.56 0.37 1.49
CA PHE A 20 -19.34 -0.05 0.81
C PHE A 20 -19.64 -0.87 -0.47
N ASN A 21 -20.51 -1.87 -0.37
CA ASN A 21 -20.89 -2.74 -1.49
C ASN A 21 -21.76 -2.05 -2.55
N SER A 22 -22.39 -0.92 -2.22
CA SER A 22 -23.23 -0.14 -3.14
C SER A 22 -22.46 1.04 -3.76
N THR A 23 -21.24 1.32 -3.31
CA THR A 23 -20.39 2.35 -3.89
C THR A 23 -19.85 1.87 -5.22
N GLY A 24 -20.31 2.46 -6.31
CA GLY A 24 -19.82 2.19 -7.65
C GLY A 24 -18.41 2.71 -7.92
N LEU A 25 -17.97 2.63 -9.16
CA LEU A 25 -16.71 3.22 -9.58
C LEU A 25 -16.77 4.76 -9.47
N ILE A 26 -15.71 5.35 -8.95
CA ILE A 26 -15.46 6.79 -9.00
C ILE A 26 -14.16 6.99 -9.77
N ASP A 27 -14.20 7.80 -10.82
CA ASP A 27 -13.07 8.00 -11.74
C ASP A 27 -12.50 6.68 -12.31
N GLY A 28 -13.36 5.67 -12.47
CA GLY A 28 -12.98 4.35 -12.99
C GLY A 28 -12.35 3.42 -11.96
N PHE A 29 -12.28 3.80 -10.68
CA PHE A 29 -11.66 3.01 -9.62
C PHE A 29 -12.67 2.46 -8.62
N THR A 30 -12.46 1.22 -8.18
CA THR A 30 -13.19 0.63 -7.06
C THR A 30 -12.89 1.35 -5.74
N PRO A 31 -13.73 1.20 -4.69
CA PRO A 31 -13.41 1.73 -3.37
C PRO A 31 -12.06 1.24 -2.82
N VAL A 32 -11.70 -0.03 -3.06
CA VAL A 32 -10.43 -0.61 -2.60
C VAL A 32 -9.25 -0.07 -3.41
N GLN A 33 -9.40 0.07 -4.73
CA GLN A 33 -8.37 0.72 -5.56
C GLN A 33 -8.13 2.16 -5.11
N ARG A 34 -9.18 2.94 -4.84
CA ARG A 34 -9.03 4.31 -4.32
C ARG A 34 -8.34 4.35 -2.96
N PHE A 35 -8.61 3.38 -2.09
CA PHE A 35 -7.90 3.26 -0.81
C PHE A 35 -6.39 3.11 -1.01
N PHE A 36 -5.96 2.20 -1.87
CA PHE A 36 -4.54 2.01 -2.16
C PHE A 36 -3.90 3.19 -2.89
N LEU A 37 -4.60 3.81 -3.81
CA LEU A 37 -4.13 5.03 -4.50
C LEU A 37 -3.96 6.19 -3.51
N SER A 38 -4.88 6.34 -2.56
CA SER A 38 -4.78 7.34 -1.49
C SER A 38 -3.54 7.11 -0.62
N TRP A 39 -3.26 5.86 -0.26
CA TRP A 39 -2.01 5.50 0.44
C TRP A 39 -0.77 5.90 -0.36
N ALA A 40 -0.73 5.59 -1.64
CA ALA A 40 0.40 5.96 -2.49
C ALA A 40 0.58 7.48 -2.58
N GLN A 41 -0.51 8.25 -2.60
CA GLN A 41 -0.45 9.71 -2.59
C GLN A 41 0.20 10.27 -1.31
N CYS A 42 -0.02 9.65 -0.16
CA CYS A 42 0.60 10.08 1.11
C CYS A 42 2.14 9.96 1.06
N TRP A 43 2.68 9.06 0.25
CA TRP A 43 4.13 8.81 0.17
C TRP A 43 4.80 9.50 -1.02
N ARG A 44 4.04 10.23 -1.83
CA ARG A 44 4.63 10.99 -2.95
C ARG A 44 5.57 12.06 -2.42
N GLN A 45 6.77 12.09 -2.97
CA GLN A 45 7.72 13.16 -2.70
C GLN A 45 8.65 13.39 -3.88
N ASN A 46 9.15 14.62 -4.00
CA ASN A 46 10.32 14.95 -4.78
C ASN A 46 11.47 15.20 -3.82
N ILE A 47 12.55 14.46 -3.97
CA ILE A 47 13.71 14.51 -3.07
C ILE A 47 14.98 14.47 -3.90
N THR A 48 15.98 15.26 -3.51
CA THR A 48 17.31 15.20 -4.13
C THR A 48 18.04 13.93 -3.68
N GLN A 49 19.02 13.51 -4.50
CA GLN A 49 19.83 12.35 -4.17
C GLN A 49 20.60 12.56 -2.86
N GLU A 50 21.16 13.75 -2.66
CA GLU A 50 21.92 14.11 -1.45
C GLU A 50 21.03 14.00 -0.20
N ARG A 51 19.82 14.53 -0.27
CA ARG A 51 18.88 14.43 0.86
C ARG A 51 18.44 12.99 1.11
N SER A 52 18.22 12.22 0.06
CA SER A 52 17.88 10.79 0.18
C SER A 52 18.99 10.02 0.92
N LEU A 53 20.25 10.23 0.52
CA LEU A 53 21.40 9.60 1.17
C LEU A 53 21.53 10.04 2.64
N GLN A 54 21.33 11.34 2.92
CA GLN A 54 21.36 11.86 4.29
C GLN A 54 20.30 11.17 5.17
N LEU A 55 19.06 11.00 4.67
CA LEU A 55 17.99 10.36 5.41
C LEU A 55 18.31 8.91 5.77
N LEU A 56 19.06 8.18 4.94
CA LEU A 56 19.48 6.80 5.29
C LEU A 56 20.33 6.72 6.56
N THR A 57 20.96 7.84 6.96
CA THR A 57 21.81 7.88 8.16
C THR A 57 21.13 8.48 9.38
N ILE A 58 20.13 9.34 9.19
CA ILE A 58 19.52 10.10 10.30
C ILE A 58 18.06 9.76 10.56
N ASP A 59 17.36 9.16 9.60
CA ASP A 59 15.95 8.79 9.76
C ASP A 59 15.85 7.29 10.08
N PRO A 60 15.18 6.90 11.19
CA PRO A 60 14.97 5.49 11.52
C PRO A 60 13.97 4.78 10.59
N HIS A 61 13.27 5.53 9.74
CA HIS A 61 12.28 4.98 8.81
C HIS A 61 12.92 4.66 7.45
N GLY A 62 12.37 3.69 6.77
CA GLY A 62 12.73 3.41 5.38
C GLY A 62 12.28 4.53 4.43
N PRO A 63 12.87 4.60 3.22
CA PRO A 63 12.43 5.53 2.19
C PRO A 63 10.95 5.42 1.88
N ASN A 64 10.34 6.53 1.44
CA ASN A 64 8.90 6.59 1.13
C ASN A 64 8.44 5.52 0.13
N GLU A 65 9.25 5.21 -0.87
CA GLU A 65 8.94 4.13 -1.82
C GLU A 65 8.79 2.77 -1.11
N LEU A 66 9.69 2.43 -0.19
CA LEU A 66 9.59 1.19 0.59
C LEU A 66 8.40 1.21 1.55
N ARG A 67 8.09 2.36 2.13
CA ARG A 67 6.93 2.52 3.02
C ARG A 67 5.61 2.43 2.26
N CYS A 68 5.59 2.83 0.99
CA CYS A 68 4.44 2.62 0.10
C CYS A 68 4.35 1.17 -0.36
N ASN A 69 5.35 0.71 -1.11
CA ASN A 69 5.30 -0.53 -1.87
C ASN A 69 5.46 -1.78 -1.00
N GLY A 70 6.26 -1.70 0.06
CA GLY A 70 6.50 -2.82 0.97
C GLY A 70 5.21 -3.36 1.61
N PRO A 71 4.39 -2.55 2.27
CA PRO A 71 3.09 -2.97 2.78
C PRO A 71 2.16 -3.50 1.69
N LEU A 72 2.03 -2.78 0.57
CA LEU A 72 1.11 -3.16 -0.51
C LEU A 72 1.45 -4.53 -1.11
N SER A 73 2.73 -4.83 -1.34
CA SER A 73 3.16 -6.12 -1.85
C SER A 73 2.84 -7.30 -0.92
N ASN A 74 2.56 -7.05 0.35
CA ASN A 74 2.15 -8.06 1.33
C ASN A 74 0.62 -8.22 1.46
N MET A 75 -0.17 -7.42 0.74
CA MET A 75 -1.63 -7.43 0.84
C MET A 75 -2.25 -8.19 -0.33
N PRO A 76 -2.94 -9.32 -0.10
CA PRO A 76 -3.61 -10.06 -1.17
C PRO A 76 -4.64 -9.19 -1.89
N GLU A 77 -5.34 -8.33 -1.16
CA GLU A 77 -6.34 -7.42 -1.75
C GLU A 77 -5.72 -6.45 -2.77
N PHE A 78 -4.47 -6.01 -2.56
CA PHE A 78 -3.77 -5.20 -3.56
C PHE A 78 -3.49 -6.01 -4.83
N HIS A 79 -3.05 -7.25 -4.67
CA HIS A 79 -2.78 -8.13 -5.81
C HIS A 79 -4.06 -8.40 -6.63
N GLU A 80 -5.17 -8.66 -5.95
CA GLU A 80 -6.47 -8.92 -6.58
C GLU A 80 -6.99 -7.69 -7.32
N GLU A 81 -7.02 -6.53 -6.65
CA GLU A 81 -7.62 -5.30 -7.19
C GLU A 81 -6.86 -4.71 -8.39
N PHE A 82 -5.56 -4.93 -8.48
CA PHE A 82 -4.72 -4.43 -9.57
C PHE A 82 -4.28 -5.53 -10.54
N GLY A 83 -4.74 -6.78 -10.34
CA GLY A 83 -4.39 -7.90 -11.21
C GLY A 83 -2.89 -8.19 -11.26
N VAL A 84 -2.19 -8.06 -10.10
CA VAL A 84 -0.74 -8.25 -10.01
C VAL A 84 -0.35 -9.68 -10.37
N GLN A 85 0.54 -9.83 -11.34
CA GLN A 85 1.02 -11.11 -11.85
C GLN A 85 2.37 -11.49 -11.24
N GLU A 86 2.74 -12.76 -11.33
CA GLU A 86 4.02 -13.27 -10.80
C GLU A 86 5.26 -12.59 -11.38
N THR A 87 5.15 -12.03 -12.59
CA THR A 87 6.21 -11.29 -13.27
C THR A 87 6.33 -9.83 -12.84
N ASP A 88 5.38 -9.32 -12.08
CA ASP A 88 5.37 -7.91 -11.68
C ASP A 88 6.33 -7.65 -10.51
N PRO A 89 7.03 -6.51 -10.50
CA PRO A 89 7.98 -6.17 -9.44
C PRO A 89 7.37 -6.10 -8.04
N MET A 90 6.07 -5.84 -7.94
CA MET A 90 5.34 -5.79 -6.67
C MET A 90 4.71 -7.12 -6.27
N TYR A 91 4.86 -8.16 -7.10
CA TYR A 91 4.38 -9.48 -6.73
C TYR A 91 5.19 -10.06 -5.57
N LYS A 92 4.49 -10.61 -4.59
CA LYS A 92 5.09 -11.35 -3.49
C LYS A 92 4.29 -12.63 -3.26
N PRO A 93 4.90 -13.80 -3.40
CA PRO A 93 4.22 -15.08 -3.21
C PRO A 93 3.72 -15.22 -1.76
N GLU A 94 2.59 -15.88 -1.60
CA GLU A 94 1.91 -16.00 -0.31
C GLU A 94 2.80 -16.46 0.84
N PRO A 95 3.66 -17.51 0.69
CA PRO A 95 4.53 -17.96 1.78
C PRO A 95 5.58 -16.91 2.23
N MET A 96 5.84 -15.90 1.40
CA MET A 96 6.80 -14.83 1.70
C MET A 96 6.11 -13.57 2.23
N ARG A 97 4.78 -13.52 2.23
CA ARG A 97 4.04 -12.36 2.74
C ARG A 97 4.09 -12.34 4.26
N VAL A 98 4.37 -11.15 4.78
CA VAL A 98 4.28 -10.91 6.23
C VAL A 98 2.80 -10.83 6.61
N ASN A 99 2.40 -11.69 7.52
CA ASN A 99 1.06 -11.68 8.09
C ASN A 99 1.14 -11.18 9.53
N ILE A 100 0.51 -10.03 9.79
CA ILE A 100 0.47 -9.41 11.12
C ILE A 100 -1.00 -9.35 11.51
N TRP A 101 -1.35 -9.97 12.67
CA TRP A 101 -2.72 -10.11 13.21
C TRP A 101 -3.83 -10.33 12.19
#